data_e5e581d4a4cf828d8bacb1d97cad4f28
#
_entry.id   e5e581d4a4cf828d8bacb1d97cad4f28
#
_cell.length_a   1.000
_cell.length_b   1.000
_cell.length_c   1.000
_cell.angle_alpha   90.00
_cell.angle_beta   90.00
_cell.angle_gamma   90.00
#
_symmetry.space_group_name_H-M   'P 1'
#
loop_
_entity.id
_entity.type
_entity.pdbx_description
1 polymer ?
#
loop_
_entity_poly.entity_id
_entity_poly.type
_entity_poly.pdbx_seq_one_letter_code
_entity_poly.pdbx_strand_id
1 'polypeptide(L)'
;HKTRGIDSKTISNMLERGLLYEEDTAFHNAIFVGVNKDGERDFANHHTTLPGSKYKGDIGGSNEETGWYVANNSDKLYVSEAPIDAMSLKSVKRMDGENPDSANYLATCSTAKLNILYNRLTDDPNIKTVVFAMDKDDPGQKAIQTAVNTISAKFPNITCKQYELPDGCGKDVNDYLKYRNNRGQTNSPKKPEQQSEALTQEPVSPEI
;
A
#
# COMPACT_ATOMS: atom_id res chain seq x y z
N HIS A 1 -0.45 -16.79 -0.47
CA HIS A 1 -1.90 -16.84 -0.28
C HIS A 1 -2.27 -17.31 1.12
N LYS A 2 -2.07 -18.59 1.51
CA LYS A 2 -2.53 -19.12 2.80
C LYS A 2 -1.94 -18.39 4.02
N THR A 3 -0.66 -18.06 4.01
CA THR A 3 0.03 -17.41 5.14
C THR A 3 -0.29 -15.94 5.31
N ARG A 4 -0.62 -15.23 4.22
CA ARG A 4 -0.94 -13.80 4.21
C ARG A 4 -2.44 -13.51 4.17
N GLY A 5 -3.28 -14.52 3.88
CA GLY A 5 -4.73 -14.38 3.84
C GLY A 5 -5.29 -13.61 2.64
N ILE A 6 -4.44 -13.23 1.69
CA ILE A 6 -4.84 -12.49 0.48
C ILE A 6 -5.74 -13.39 -0.39
N ASP A 7 -6.87 -12.87 -0.86
CA ASP A 7 -7.82 -13.63 -1.68
C ASP A 7 -7.26 -14.00 -3.06
N SER A 8 -7.71 -15.13 -3.61
CA SER A 8 -7.21 -15.66 -4.87
C SER A 8 -7.48 -14.74 -6.06
N LYS A 9 -8.60 -14.00 -6.07
CA LYS A 9 -8.94 -13.08 -7.17
C LYS A 9 -7.98 -11.90 -7.20
N THR A 10 -7.57 -11.38 -6.03
CA THR A 10 -6.56 -10.33 -5.94
C THR A 10 -5.22 -10.84 -6.47
N ILE A 11 -4.80 -12.05 -6.08
CA ILE A 11 -3.55 -12.65 -6.58
C ILE A 11 -3.60 -12.86 -8.08
N SER A 12 -4.65 -13.51 -8.61
CA SER A 12 -4.80 -13.75 -10.05
C SER A 12 -4.76 -12.45 -10.86
N ASN A 13 -5.44 -11.40 -10.37
CA ASN A 13 -5.43 -10.10 -11.03
C ASN A 13 -4.01 -9.49 -11.10
N MET A 14 -3.19 -9.63 -10.06
CA MET A 14 -1.81 -9.13 -10.07
C MET A 14 -0.91 -9.96 -11.00
N LEU A 15 -1.12 -11.29 -11.07
CA LEU A 15 -0.41 -12.18 -12.01
C LEU A 15 -0.76 -11.83 -13.46
N GLU A 16 -2.05 -11.70 -13.79
CA GLU A 16 -2.54 -11.33 -15.13
C GLU A 16 -2.00 -9.98 -15.60
N ARG A 17 -1.84 -9.02 -14.68
CA ARG A 17 -1.28 -7.70 -14.97
C ARG A 17 0.24 -7.69 -15.04
N GLY A 18 0.91 -8.80 -14.73
CA GLY A 18 2.36 -8.90 -14.70
C GLY A 18 3.00 -8.05 -13.60
N LEU A 19 2.28 -7.82 -12.50
CA LEU A 19 2.74 -7.07 -11.33
C LEU A 19 3.18 -7.98 -10.17
N LEU A 20 2.97 -9.28 -10.31
CA LEU A 20 3.34 -10.32 -9.35
C LEU A 20 3.83 -11.54 -10.10
N TYR A 21 4.91 -12.16 -9.62
CA TYR A 21 5.47 -13.41 -10.12
C TYR A 21 5.89 -14.27 -8.93
N GLU A 22 6.10 -15.56 -9.19
CA GLU A 22 6.80 -16.47 -8.31
C GLU A 22 8.23 -16.67 -8.84
N GLU A 23 9.22 -16.60 -7.95
CA GLU A 23 10.61 -16.83 -8.29
C GLU A 23 10.82 -18.32 -8.60
N ASP A 24 11.40 -18.62 -9.76
CA ASP A 24 11.73 -19.99 -10.16
C ASP A 24 13.06 -20.46 -9.52
N THR A 25 13.04 -20.52 -8.19
CA THR A 25 14.15 -21.02 -7.36
C THR A 25 13.60 -21.91 -6.25
N ALA A 26 14.48 -22.58 -5.51
CA ALA A 26 14.09 -23.38 -4.34
C ALA A 26 13.37 -22.58 -3.24
N PHE A 27 13.45 -21.26 -3.26
CA PHE A 27 12.82 -20.37 -2.25
C PHE A 27 11.41 -19.93 -2.62
N HIS A 28 11.04 -19.99 -3.92
CA HIS A 28 9.70 -19.59 -4.40
C HIS A 28 9.23 -18.24 -3.85
N ASN A 29 10.11 -17.23 -3.82
CA ASN A 29 9.74 -15.91 -3.33
C ASN A 29 8.68 -15.27 -4.22
N ALA A 30 7.83 -14.42 -3.62
CA ALA A 30 6.92 -13.55 -4.37
C ALA A 30 7.72 -12.35 -4.89
N ILE A 31 7.68 -12.12 -6.20
CA ILE A 31 8.35 -11.00 -6.88
C ILE A 31 7.30 -9.98 -7.29
N PHE A 32 7.38 -8.79 -6.73
CA PHE A 32 6.53 -7.65 -7.03
C PHE A 32 7.23 -6.75 -8.03
N VAL A 33 6.64 -6.56 -9.21
CA VAL A 33 7.23 -5.79 -10.32
C VAL A 33 6.60 -4.42 -10.41
N GLY A 34 7.43 -3.38 -10.37
CA GLY A 34 7.04 -2.00 -10.61
C GLY A 34 7.24 -1.61 -12.07
N VAL A 35 6.34 -0.74 -12.54
CA VAL A 35 6.32 -0.22 -13.90
C VAL A 35 6.43 1.29 -13.82
N ASN A 36 7.40 1.86 -14.52
CA ASN A 36 7.60 3.30 -14.59
C ASN A 36 6.55 4.00 -15.47
N LYS A 37 6.62 5.33 -15.59
CA LYS A 37 5.68 6.13 -16.39
C LYS A 37 5.69 5.81 -17.89
N ASP A 38 6.79 5.26 -18.40
CA ASP A 38 6.98 4.92 -19.82
C ASP A 38 6.51 3.47 -20.12
N GLY A 39 6.00 2.75 -19.11
CA GLY A 39 5.51 1.37 -19.23
C GLY A 39 6.60 0.32 -19.10
N GLU A 40 7.83 0.69 -18.74
CA GLU A 40 8.94 -0.23 -18.59
C GLU A 40 8.98 -0.82 -17.18
N ARG A 41 9.35 -2.10 -17.09
CA ARG A 41 9.57 -2.82 -15.83
C ARG A 41 10.98 -2.58 -15.35
N ASP A 42 11.18 -1.61 -14.47
CA ASP A 42 12.49 -1.18 -13.99
C ASP A 42 12.67 -1.34 -12.47
N PHE A 43 11.67 -1.87 -11.78
CA PHE A 43 11.69 -2.14 -10.34
C PHE A 43 11.20 -3.54 -10.03
N ALA A 44 11.85 -4.21 -9.09
CA ALA A 44 11.34 -5.44 -8.51
C ALA A 44 11.69 -5.54 -7.02
N ASN A 45 10.72 -6.00 -6.23
CA ASN A 45 10.87 -6.23 -4.80
C ASN A 45 10.46 -7.68 -4.50
N HIS A 46 11.27 -8.39 -3.73
CA HIS A 46 10.99 -9.76 -3.35
C HIS A 46 10.53 -9.88 -1.89
N HIS A 47 9.60 -10.78 -1.66
CA HIS A 47 9.15 -11.19 -0.34
C HIS A 47 9.19 -12.71 -0.23
N THR A 48 9.79 -13.20 0.85
CA THR A 48 9.81 -14.64 1.12
C THR A 48 8.41 -15.20 1.31
N THR A 49 8.18 -16.40 0.77
CA THR A 49 6.99 -17.21 1.03
C THR A 49 7.21 -18.24 2.14
N LEU A 50 8.44 -18.39 2.63
CA LEU A 50 8.80 -19.36 3.65
C LEU A 50 8.23 -18.94 5.01
N PRO A 51 7.55 -19.85 5.73
CA PRO A 51 7.04 -19.60 7.07
C PRO A 51 8.17 -19.18 8.03
N GLY A 52 7.93 -18.11 8.81
CA GLY A 52 8.89 -17.61 9.81
C GLY A 52 10.03 -16.76 9.25
N SER A 53 10.27 -16.76 7.95
CA SER A 53 11.26 -15.87 7.33
C SER A 53 10.69 -14.45 7.19
N LYS A 54 11.56 -13.44 7.36
CA LYS A 54 11.24 -12.02 7.17
C LYS A 54 12.01 -11.41 5.98
N TYR A 55 12.60 -12.27 5.14
CA TYR A 55 13.38 -11.82 4.01
C TYR A 55 12.52 -11.05 3.02
N LYS A 56 12.87 -9.80 2.80
CA LYS A 56 12.26 -8.88 1.82
C LYS A 56 13.29 -7.84 1.41
N GLY A 57 13.20 -7.34 0.19
CA GLY A 57 14.07 -6.27 -0.29
C GLY A 57 13.93 -6.05 -1.78
N ASP A 58 14.53 -4.98 -2.25
CA ASP A 58 14.59 -4.69 -3.68
C ASP A 58 15.62 -5.61 -4.36
N ILE A 59 15.32 -6.01 -5.58
CA ILE A 59 16.24 -6.78 -6.41
C ILE A 59 17.30 -5.83 -6.98
N GLY A 60 18.57 -6.28 -6.98
CA GLY A 60 19.69 -5.48 -7.48
C GLY A 60 19.44 -4.97 -8.90
N GLY A 61 19.73 -3.68 -9.14
CA GLY A 61 19.45 -3.01 -10.40
C GLY A 61 18.06 -2.38 -10.52
N SER A 62 17.23 -2.52 -9.49
CA SER A 62 15.93 -1.83 -9.45
C SER A 62 16.09 -0.32 -9.40
N ASN A 63 15.23 0.39 -10.13
CA ASN A 63 15.14 1.85 -10.05
C ASN A 63 14.51 2.27 -8.71
N GLU A 64 15.26 2.98 -7.87
CA GLU A 64 14.81 3.39 -6.55
C GLU A 64 13.73 4.49 -6.55
N GLU A 65 13.42 5.06 -7.71
CA GLU A 65 12.35 6.04 -7.89
C GLU A 65 11.04 5.41 -8.38
N THR A 66 11.06 4.12 -8.68
CA THR A 66 9.88 3.33 -9.07
C THR A 66 9.46 2.43 -7.90
N GLY A 67 8.20 2.48 -7.52
CA GLY A 67 7.59 1.57 -6.55
C GLY A 67 6.68 0.55 -7.21
N TRP A 68 6.03 -0.27 -6.41
CA TRP A 68 4.99 -1.16 -6.91
C TRP A 68 3.66 -0.40 -7.04
N TYR A 69 3.13 -0.29 -8.25
CA TYR A 69 1.95 0.50 -8.53
C TYR A 69 0.87 -0.27 -9.31
N VAL A 70 -0.38 -0.15 -8.85
CA VAL A 70 -1.57 -0.71 -9.49
C VAL A 70 -2.46 0.43 -9.96
N ALA A 71 -2.42 0.74 -11.25
CA ALA A 71 -3.28 1.74 -11.87
C ALA A 71 -4.70 1.18 -12.10
N ASN A 72 -5.72 1.90 -11.66
CA ASN A 72 -7.14 1.61 -11.91
C ASN A 72 -7.89 2.86 -12.43
N ASN A 73 -7.15 3.85 -12.95
CA ASN A 73 -7.70 5.09 -13.49
C ASN A 73 -8.66 5.82 -12.51
N SER A 74 -8.29 5.85 -11.24
CA SER A 74 -9.05 6.48 -10.17
C SER A 74 -8.40 7.79 -9.70
N ASP A 75 -9.20 8.71 -9.22
CA ASP A 75 -8.74 9.92 -8.55
C ASP A 75 -8.29 9.68 -7.10
N LYS A 76 -8.41 8.44 -6.60
CA LYS A 76 -7.99 8.03 -5.27
C LYS A 76 -6.77 7.11 -5.34
N LEU A 77 -5.76 7.40 -4.52
CA LEU A 77 -4.54 6.61 -4.37
C LEU A 77 -4.39 6.13 -2.92
N TYR A 78 -4.33 4.82 -2.72
CA TYR A 78 -3.87 4.25 -1.46
C TYR A 78 -2.36 4.06 -1.49
N VAL A 79 -1.68 4.46 -0.40
CA VAL A 79 -0.22 4.36 -0.24
C VAL A 79 0.07 3.46 0.95
N SER A 80 0.87 2.42 0.73
CA SER A 80 1.33 1.48 1.75
C SER A 80 2.85 1.35 1.75
N GLU A 81 3.41 0.78 2.82
CA GLU A 81 4.84 0.48 2.86
C GLU A 81 5.19 -0.70 1.95
N ALA A 82 4.38 -1.77 1.96
CA ALA A 82 4.68 -2.98 1.19
C ALA A 82 3.56 -3.36 0.20
N PRO A 83 3.90 -4.03 -0.93
CA PRO A 83 2.91 -4.55 -1.88
C PRO A 83 1.91 -5.52 -1.24
N ILE A 84 2.35 -6.27 -0.23
CA ILE A 84 1.50 -7.19 0.55
C ILE A 84 0.35 -6.42 1.22
N ASP A 85 0.60 -5.22 1.77
CA ASP A 85 -0.43 -4.40 2.43
C ASP A 85 -1.42 -3.83 1.42
N ALA A 86 -0.95 -3.37 0.27
CA ALA A 86 -1.81 -2.93 -0.82
C ALA A 86 -2.73 -4.06 -1.32
N MET A 87 -2.20 -5.28 -1.50
CA MET A 87 -3.00 -6.45 -1.88
C MET A 87 -3.96 -6.88 -0.75
N SER A 88 -3.54 -6.73 0.50
CA SER A 88 -4.39 -6.99 1.67
C SER A 88 -5.56 -6.03 1.72
N LEU A 89 -5.33 -4.75 1.43
CA LEU A 89 -6.38 -3.74 1.36
C LEU A 89 -7.40 -4.06 0.25
N LYS A 90 -6.94 -4.50 -0.94
CA LYS A 90 -7.85 -4.97 -2.00
C LYS A 90 -8.70 -6.14 -1.53
N SER A 91 -8.12 -7.07 -0.77
CA SER A 91 -8.83 -8.23 -0.20
C SER A 91 -9.85 -7.80 0.85
N VAL A 92 -9.50 -6.87 1.75
CA VAL A 92 -10.42 -6.30 2.76
C VAL A 92 -11.60 -5.61 2.08
N LYS A 93 -11.36 -4.75 1.08
CA LYS A 93 -12.42 -4.10 0.31
C LYS A 93 -13.39 -5.10 -0.31
N ARG A 94 -12.86 -6.19 -0.87
CA ARG A 94 -13.69 -7.26 -1.44
C ARG A 94 -14.54 -7.97 -0.38
N MET A 95 -13.98 -8.21 0.82
CA MET A 95 -14.73 -8.76 1.95
C MET A 95 -15.85 -7.83 2.40
N ASP A 96 -15.68 -6.52 2.26
CA ASP A 96 -16.67 -5.49 2.60
C ASP A 96 -17.71 -5.27 1.48
N GLY A 97 -17.60 -6.00 0.37
CA GLY A 97 -18.48 -5.82 -0.80
C GLY A 97 -18.16 -4.57 -1.62
N GLU A 98 -17.00 -3.93 -1.36
CA GLU A 98 -16.53 -2.78 -2.11
C GLU A 98 -15.82 -3.22 -3.39
N ASN A 99 -15.82 -2.35 -4.41
CA ASN A 99 -15.00 -2.57 -5.59
C ASN A 99 -13.52 -2.30 -5.27
N PRO A 100 -12.63 -3.31 -5.26
CA PRO A 100 -11.22 -3.12 -4.98
C PRO A 100 -10.49 -2.30 -6.06
N ASP A 101 -11.09 -2.17 -7.25
CA ASP A 101 -10.51 -1.44 -8.38
C ASP A 101 -11.03 0.01 -8.47
N SER A 102 -11.77 0.48 -7.45
CA SER A 102 -12.21 1.88 -7.34
C SER A 102 -11.12 2.86 -6.88
N ALA A 103 -9.89 2.39 -6.72
CA ALA A 103 -8.74 3.21 -6.34
C ALA A 103 -7.45 2.67 -6.96
N ASN A 104 -6.45 3.52 -7.10
CA ASN A 104 -5.07 3.14 -7.39
C ASN A 104 -4.38 2.71 -6.10
N TYR A 105 -3.29 1.92 -6.23
CA TYR A 105 -2.50 1.47 -5.08
C TYR A 105 -1.01 1.64 -5.36
N LEU A 106 -0.29 2.21 -4.41
CA LEU A 106 1.15 2.39 -4.45
C LEU A 106 1.78 1.77 -3.20
N ALA A 107 2.79 0.94 -3.39
CA ALA A 107 3.69 0.56 -2.32
C ALA A 107 5.07 1.16 -2.57
N THR A 108 5.57 1.91 -1.58
CA THR A 108 6.88 2.57 -1.67
C THR A 108 8.04 1.62 -1.37
N CYS A 109 7.74 0.45 -0.81
CA CYS A 109 8.67 -0.58 -0.35
C CYS A 109 9.64 -0.12 0.76
N SER A 110 9.48 1.11 1.25
CA SER A 110 10.18 1.68 2.41
C SER A 110 9.52 2.98 2.84
N THR A 111 9.51 3.28 4.15
CA THR A 111 9.09 4.58 4.69
C THR A 111 10.01 5.73 4.26
N ALA A 112 11.25 5.43 3.88
CA ALA A 112 12.22 6.43 3.41
C ALA A 112 12.04 6.85 1.94
N LYS A 113 11.32 6.07 1.13
CA LYS A 113 11.19 6.27 -0.33
C LYS A 113 9.93 7.08 -0.72
N LEU A 114 9.65 8.18 -0.02
CA LEU A 114 8.47 9.03 -0.30
C LEU A 114 8.55 9.76 -1.64
N ASN A 115 9.75 9.94 -2.21
CA ASN A 115 9.92 10.46 -3.56
C ASN A 115 9.13 9.68 -4.61
N ILE A 116 8.97 8.36 -4.45
CA ILE A 116 8.14 7.50 -5.31
C ILE A 116 6.68 8.02 -5.35
N LEU A 117 6.12 8.38 -4.19
CA LEU A 117 4.79 8.96 -4.10
C LEU A 117 4.73 10.32 -4.83
N TYR A 118 5.71 11.21 -4.60
CA TYR A 118 5.70 12.54 -5.21
C TYR A 118 5.86 12.48 -6.73
N ASN A 119 6.71 11.58 -7.24
CA ASN A 119 6.84 11.29 -8.66
C ASN A 119 5.50 10.85 -9.24
N ARG A 120 4.81 9.90 -8.59
CA ARG A 120 3.49 9.41 -9.02
C ARG A 120 2.43 10.52 -9.04
N LEU A 121 2.41 11.41 -8.06
CA LEU A 121 1.49 12.56 -8.04
C LEU A 121 1.79 13.58 -9.13
N THR A 122 3.04 13.69 -9.54
CA THR A 122 3.46 14.54 -10.68
C THR A 122 3.05 13.91 -12.01
N ASP A 123 3.22 12.59 -12.15
CA ASP A 123 2.93 11.83 -13.38
C ASP A 123 1.42 11.66 -13.61
N ASP A 124 0.60 11.62 -12.55
CA ASP A 124 -0.85 11.45 -12.62
C ASP A 124 -1.61 12.59 -11.92
N PRO A 125 -1.85 13.71 -12.61
CA PRO A 125 -2.56 14.87 -12.05
C PRO A 125 -4.05 14.62 -11.81
N ASN A 126 -4.59 13.45 -12.21
CA ASN A 126 -5.98 13.07 -11.91
C ASN A 126 -6.17 12.65 -10.45
N ILE A 127 -5.10 12.28 -9.74
CA ILE A 127 -5.17 11.93 -8.32
C ILE A 127 -5.57 13.18 -7.51
N LYS A 128 -6.67 13.06 -6.76
CA LYS A 128 -7.22 14.11 -5.89
C LYS A 128 -7.21 13.74 -4.42
N THR A 129 -7.13 12.45 -4.12
CA THR A 129 -7.14 11.95 -2.75
C THR A 129 -6.02 10.93 -2.56
N VAL A 130 -5.17 11.16 -1.58
CA VAL A 130 -4.16 10.19 -1.09
C VAL A 130 -4.64 9.64 0.25
N VAL A 131 -4.70 8.32 0.38
CA VAL A 131 -5.08 7.62 1.60
C VAL A 131 -3.87 6.79 2.07
N PHE A 132 -3.27 7.18 3.17
CA PHE A 132 -2.13 6.48 3.75
C PHE A 132 -2.57 5.24 4.51
N ALA A 133 -2.16 4.08 4.06
CA ALA A 133 -2.33 2.77 4.69
C ALA A 133 -0.96 2.20 5.12
N MET A 134 -0.18 3.05 5.80
CA MET A 134 1.15 2.73 6.34
C MET A 134 1.03 2.02 7.68
N ASP A 135 2.13 1.45 8.14
CA ASP A 135 2.20 0.79 9.45
C ASP A 135 1.89 1.78 10.59
N LYS A 136 1.26 1.29 11.67
CA LYS A 136 0.95 2.09 12.88
C LYS A 136 2.18 2.40 13.75
N ASP A 137 3.37 1.97 13.36
CA ASP A 137 4.59 2.23 14.12
C ASP A 137 5.14 3.64 13.88
N ASP A 138 6.09 4.07 14.73
CA ASP A 138 6.65 5.41 14.67
C ASP A 138 7.25 5.79 13.30
N PRO A 139 8.00 4.91 12.61
CA PRO A 139 8.49 5.20 11.26
C PRO A 139 7.36 5.46 10.26
N GLY A 140 6.30 4.65 10.28
CA GLY A 140 5.14 4.82 9.41
C GLY A 140 4.42 6.14 9.67
N GLN A 141 4.20 6.50 10.95
CA GLN A 141 3.53 7.76 11.31
C GLN A 141 4.38 8.98 10.93
N LYS A 142 5.71 8.95 11.13
CA LYS A 142 6.62 10.01 10.67
C LYS A 142 6.61 10.15 9.15
N ALA A 143 6.57 9.03 8.42
CA ALA A 143 6.47 9.06 6.97
C ALA A 143 5.16 9.72 6.50
N ILE A 144 4.02 9.41 7.13
CA ILE A 144 2.73 10.05 6.84
C ILE A 144 2.84 11.56 7.06
N GLN A 145 3.33 12.00 8.23
CA GLN A 145 3.44 13.43 8.54
C GLN A 145 4.33 14.17 7.55
N THR A 146 5.49 13.59 7.20
CA THR A 146 6.40 14.14 6.19
C THR A 146 5.72 14.23 4.82
N ALA A 147 5.00 13.19 4.42
CA ALA A 147 4.28 13.17 3.14
C ALA A 147 3.16 14.21 3.10
N VAL A 148 2.36 14.33 4.16
CA VAL A 148 1.28 15.32 4.27
C VAL A 148 1.82 16.75 4.12
N ASN A 149 2.88 17.09 4.84
CA ASN A 149 3.51 18.40 4.76
C ASN A 149 4.01 18.71 3.33
N THR A 150 4.66 17.74 2.70
CA THR A 150 5.18 17.91 1.33
C THR A 150 4.05 18.03 0.31
N ILE A 151 3.00 17.19 0.41
CA ILE A 151 1.85 17.21 -0.49
C ILE A 151 1.10 18.53 -0.36
N SER A 152 0.84 19.00 0.86
CA SER A 152 0.16 20.28 1.08
C SER A 152 0.91 21.47 0.47
N ALA A 153 2.24 21.42 0.48
CA ALA A 153 3.08 22.48 -0.11
C ALA A 153 3.17 22.40 -1.64
N LYS A 154 3.30 21.20 -2.21
CA LYS A 154 3.58 20.99 -3.65
C LYS A 154 2.33 20.67 -4.46
N PHE A 155 1.31 20.08 -3.86
CA PHE A 155 0.08 19.60 -4.50
C PHE A 155 -1.16 20.07 -3.73
N PRO A 156 -1.45 21.37 -3.64
CA PRO A 156 -2.47 21.94 -2.72
C PRO A 156 -3.90 21.47 -3.01
N ASN A 157 -4.15 20.88 -4.18
CA ASN A 157 -5.47 20.35 -4.56
C ASN A 157 -5.66 18.87 -4.17
N ILE A 158 -4.69 18.24 -3.51
CA ILE A 158 -4.77 16.86 -3.06
C ILE A 158 -5.18 16.80 -1.60
N THR A 159 -6.23 16.06 -1.32
CA THR A 159 -6.68 15.75 0.05
C THR A 159 -5.92 14.53 0.58
N CYS A 160 -5.28 14.67 1.73
CA CYS A 160 -4.64 13.57 2.44
C CYS A 160 -5.58 13.00 3.50
N LYS A 161 -5.62 11.67 3.61
CA LYS A 161 -6.40 10.93 4.61
C LYS A 161 -5.57 9.77 5.14
N GLN A 162 -5.89 9.26 6.32
CA GLN A 162 -5.32 8.04 6.86
C GLN A 162 -6.34 6.90 6.80
N TYR A 163 -5.88 5.69 6.47
CA TYR A 163 -6.67 4.48 6.57
C TYR A 163 -6.65 4.00 8.02
N GLU A 164 -7.81 4.04 8.66
CA GLU A 164 -7.94 3.67 10.07
C GLU A 164 -7.97 2.15 10.23
N LEU A 165 -6.94 1.61 10.89
CA LEU A 165 -6.89 0.22 11.32
C LEU A 165 -7.56 0.10 12.70
N PRO A 166 -8.55 -0.78 12.89
CA PRO A 166 -9.16 -0.99 14.20
C PRO A 166 -8.14 -1.40 15.26
N ASP A 167 -8.43 -1.07 16.51
CA ASP A 167 -7.57 -1.47 17.62
C ASP A 167 -7.54 -2.99 17.80
N GLY A 168 -6.37 -3.51 18.20
CA GLY A 168 -6.18 -4.94 18.44
C GLY A 168 -6.07 -5.81 17.19
N CYS A 169 -6.06 -5.25 15.99
CA CYS A 169 -5.93 -6.02 14.74
C CYS A 169 -4.50 -6.13 14.20
N GLY A 170 -3.50 -5.61 14.91
CA GLY A 170 -2.10 -5.58 14.48
C GLY A 170 -1.64 -4.21 14.03
N LYS A 171 -0.45 -4.15 13.42
CA LYS A 171 0.19 -2.88 13.07
C LYS A 171 0.01 -2.46 11.61
N ASP A 172 -0.32 -3.39 10.71
CA ASP A 172 -0.42 -3.18 9.27
C ASP A 172 -1.71 -3.76 8.69
N VAL A 173 -1.97 -3.47 7.40
CA VAL A 173 -3.18 -3.92 6.71
C VAL A 173 -3.21 -5.46 6.55
N ASN A 174 -2.04 -6.10 6.42
CA ASN A 174 -1.99 -7.57 6.32
C ASN A 174 -2.36 -8.23 7.65
N ASP A 175 -1.97 -7.68 8.78
CA ASP A 175 -2.38 -8.16 10.10
C ASP A 175 -3.90 -7.99 10.27
N TYR A 176 -4.46 -6.86 9.84
CA TYR A 176 -5.91 -6.64 9.83
C TYR A 176 -6.65 -7.66 8.95
N LEU A 177 -6.15 -7.94 7.75
CA LEU A 177 -6.73 -8.96 6.89
C LEU A 177 -6.72 -10.35 7.54
N LYS A 178 -5.62 -10.74 8.17
CA LYS A 178 -5.51 -12.02 8.91
C LYS A 178 -6.50 -12.07 10.07
N TYR A 179 -6.60 -10.98 10.83
CA TYR A 179 -7.58 -10.85 11.91
C TYR A 179 -9.02 -11.02 11.40
N ARG A 180 -9.38 -10.39 10.28
CA ARG A 180 -10.69 -10.53 9.63
C ARG A 180 -10.96 -11.96 9.17
N ASN A 181 -9.99 -12.61 8.52
CA ASN A 181 -10.11 -14.00 8.07
C ASN A 181 -10.34 -14.98 9.23
N ASN A 182 -9.65 -14.77 10.34
CA ASN A 182 -9.81 -15.61 11.54
C ASN A 182 -11.19 -15.42 12.19
N ARG A 183 -11.74 -14.20 12.19
CA ARG A 183 -13.08 -13.91 12.72
C ARG A 183 -14.22 -14.34 11.80
N GLY A 184 -14.01 -14.34 10.50
CA GLY A 184 -14.99 -14.87 9.53
C GLY A 184 -15.29 -16.36 9.72
N GLN A 185 -14.41 -17.09 10.44
CA GLN A 185 -14.64 -18.45 10.89
C GLN A 185 -15.46 -18.53 12.19
N THR A 186 -15.69 -17.39 12.89
CA THR A 186 -16.39 -17.31 14.18
C THR A 186 -17.37 -16.13 14.23
N ASN A 187 -18.42 -16.08 13.37
CA ASN A 187 -19.47 -15.05 13.31
C ASN A 187 -19.02 -13.62 12.94
N SER A 188 -19.59 -13.06 11.90
CA SER A 188 -19.31 -11.73 11.37
C SER A 188 -19.68 -10.61 12.35
N PRO A 189 -18.78 -9.68 12.72
CA PRO A 189 -19.14 -8.43 13.36
C PRO A 189 -19.30 -7.30 12.33
N LYS A 190 -20.12 -6.33 12.70
CA LYS A 190 -20.43 -5.11 11.94
C LYS A 190 -19.15 -4.37 11.51
N LYS A 191 -19.17 -3.87 10.25
CA LYS A 191 -18.23 -2.93 9.65
C LYS A 191 -18.00 -1.75 10.60
N PRO A 192 -16.76 -1.39 10.99
CA PRO A 192 -16.51 -0.07 11.56
C PRO A 192 -16.83 0.98 10.50
N GLU A 193 -17.58 2.01 10.84
CA GLU A 193 -17.74 3.18 9.97
C GLU A 193 -16.36 3.80 9.76
N GLN A 194 -15.86 3.72 8.55
CA GLN A 194 -14.59 4.35 8.16
C GLN A 194 -14.79 5.85 8.04
N GLN A 195 -14.73 6.54 9.17
CA GLN A 195 -14.53 7.99 9.19
C GLN A 195 -13.04 8.24 9.05
N SER A 196 -12.57 8.36 7.81
CA SER A 196 -11.21 8.87 7.55
C SER A 196 -11.25 10.39 7.76
N GLU A 197 -10.72 10.87 8.87
CA GLU A 197 -10.54 12.31 9.08
C GLU A 197 -9.49 12.87 8.09
N ALA A 198 -9.71 14.10 7.61
CA ALA A 198 -8.75 14.79 6.79
C ALA A 198 -7.54 15.19 7.64
N LEU A 199 -6.34 14.84 7.19
CA LEU A 199 -5.09 15.21 7.85
C LEU A 199 -4.74 16.66 7.50
N THR A 200 -4.51 17.48 8.52
CA THR A 200 -4.07 18.87 8.40
C THR A 200 -2.60 19.02 8.77
N GLN A 201 -1.98 20.12 8.34
CA GLN A 201 -0.62 20.47 8.76
C GLN A 201 -0.59 20.77 10.26
N GLU A 202 0.43 20.27 10.95
CA GLU A 202 0.79 20.84 12.25
C GLU A 202 1.30 22.28 12.03
N PRO A 203 0.90 23.26 12.88
CA PRO A 203 1.41 24.61 12.77
C PRO A 203 2.94 24.59 13.02
N VAL A 204 3.69 25.06 12.05
CA VAL A 204 5.13 25.30 12.20
C VAL A 204 5.27 26.42 13.21
N SER A 205 5.81 26.12 14.39
CA SER A 205 6.22 27.14 15.36
C SER A 205 7.31 28.00 14.72
N PRO A 206 7.17 29.33 14.71
CA PRO A 206 8.26 30.17 14.22
C PRO A 206 9.44 30.03 15.17
N GLU A 207 10.59 29.61 14.63
CA GLU A 207 11.87 29.73 15.34
C GLU A 207 12.15 31.22 15.58
N ILE A 208 12.33 31.58 16.84
CA ILE A 208 12.77 32.92 17.30
C ILE A 208 14.29 32.94 17.25
#